data_adb16fa17c42f633fa41e974825f3b7b
#
_entry.id   adb16fa17c42f633fa41e974825f3b7b
#
_cell.length_a   1.000
_cell.length_b   1.000
_cell.length_c   1.000
_cell.angle_alpha   90.00
_cell.angle_beta   90.00
_cell.angle_gamma   90.00
#
_symmetry.space_group_name_H-M   'P 1'
#
loop_
_entity.id
_entity.type
_entity.pdbx_description
1 polymer ?
#
loop_
_entity_poly.entity_id
_entity_poly.type
_entity_poly.pdbx_seq_one_letter_code
_entity_poly.pdbx_strand_id
1 'polypeptide(L)'
;MSDPTRGPILVLGAGAWGTALSVHLARRAQPNMVSLWARDAALAERMAHNRVNSRYLPEIPFPEALLVWASLEDALASWRSRVAGQDGLGLLVLATPVSGLRPLAEAIAKALGPPKDREAVLWLSKGLAVTPEGLLWPNDLVAGPLVSWPRGALTGPSFAQEVARGLPCALTLASTDPVFARQAARACHGGSMRVYASGDLVGAQLGGAMKNVLAIAAGVADGLALGANARAALITRGLAETARLGQSLGAQPQTFLGLATLGDLILTSTGDLSRNRRVGIALAKGQPLAEILSGLGHVAEGVSTAPAIRSLGQAHGVSLPIVQAVCQLLSGSASVAMVLQELLDRDPVDEDPSAHP
;
A
#
# COMPACT_ATOMS: atom_id res chain seq x y z
N MET A 1 24.71 8.69 17.33
CA MET A 1 25.61 8.49 16.17
C MET A 1 24.73 8.37 14.93
N SER A 2 24.96 9.21 13.91
CA SER A 2 24.26 9.16 12.63
C SER A 2 24.64 7.86 11.90
N ASP A 3 23.63 7.13 11.44
CA ASP A 3 23.83 5.93 10.62
C ASP A 3 24.28 6.39 9.21
N PRO A 4 25.52 6.10 8.79
CA PRO A 4 26.05 6.55 7.48
C PRO A 4 25.33 5.93 6.27
N THR A 5 24.42 4.96 6.49
CA THR A 5 23.65 4.33 5.41
C THR A 5 22.42 5.12 5.01
N ARG A 6 22.08 6.22 5.72
CA ARG A 6 20.89 7.04 5.48
C ARG A 6 21.20 8.28 4.69
N GLY A 7 20.73 8.31 3.47
CA GLY A 7 20.69 9.50 2.63
C GLY A 7 19.39 10.31 2.77
N PRO A 8 19.27 11.41 2.02
CA PRO A 8 18.05 12.21 2.00
C PRO A 8 16.83 11.45 1.50
N ILE A 9 15.69 11.63 2.17
CA ILE A 9 14.42 11.03 1.79
C ILE A 9 13.41 12.13 1.46
N LEU A 10 12.85 12.08 0.25
CA LEU A 10 11.75 12.95 -0.18
C LEU A 10 10.49 12.11 -0.36
N VAL A 11 9.48 12.35 0.46
CA VAL A 11 8.17 11.70 0.35
C VAL A 11 7.27 12.56 -0.53
N LEU A 12 6.77 11.98 -1.60
CA LEU A 12 5.96 12.62 -2.63
C LEU A 12 4.49 12.21 -2.46
N GLY A 13 3.74 13.05 -1.75
CA GLY A 13 2.33 12.86 -1.42
C GLY A 13 2.04 12.99 0.07
N ALA A 14 1.34 14.06 0.44
CA ALA A 14 0.99 14.40 1.82
C ALA A 14 -0.39 13.84 2.24
N GLY A 15 -0.72 12.61 1.82
CA GLY A 15 -1.82 11.85 2.40
C GLY A 15 -1.50 11.37 3.82
N ALA A 16 -2.43 10.67 4.48
CA ALA A 16 -2.22 10.18 5.84
C ALA A 16 -0.94 9.35 5.97
N TRP A 17 -0.73 8.37 5.09
CA TRP A 17 0.44 7.48 5.17
C TRP A 17 1.75 8.18 4.80
N GLY A 18 1.78 8.99 3.72
CA GLY A 18 2.98 9.76 3.37
C GLY A 18 3.40 10.72 4.49
N THR A 19 2.43 11.40 5.11
CA THR A 19 2.68 12.27 6.27
C THR A 19 3.21 11.47 7.47
N ALA A 20 2.59 10.33 7.79
CA ALA A 20 3.00 9.48 8.90
C ALA A 20 4.44 8.96 8.75
N LEU A 21 4.79 8.49 7.56
CA LEU A 21 6.14 8.03 7.24
C LEU A 21 7.15 9.18 7.36
N SER A 22 6.84 10.35 6.81
CA SER A 22 7.70 11.54 6.89
C SER A 22 7.95 11.96 8.34
N VAL A 23 6.91 12.00 9.17
CA VAL A 23 7.02 12.31 10.60
C VAL A 23 7.88 11.26 11.32
N HIS A 24 7.63 9.97 11.07
CA HIS A 24 8.41 8.89 11.68
C HIS A 24 9.91 8.98 11.34
N LEU A 25 10.22 9.17 10.06
CA LEU A 25 11.60 9.26 9.59
C LEU A 25 12.30 10.52 10.11
N ALA A 26 11.60 11.67 10.12
CA ALA A 26 12.16 12.94 10.54
C ALA A 26 12.48 13.02 12.04
N ARG A 27 11.78 12.26 12.91
CA ARG A 27 12.09 12.20 14.35
C ARG A 27 13.53 11.74 14.65
N ARG A 28 14.18 11.10 13.71
CA ARG A 28 15.51 10.48 13.86
C ARG A 28 16.51 10.98 12.84
N ALA A 29 16.07 11.82 11.92
CA ALA A 29 16.91 12.38 10.88
C ALA A 29 17.69 13.59 11.41
N GLN A 30 18.84 13.85 10.80
CA GLN A 30 19.48 15.16 10.89
C GLN A 30 18.58 16.21 10.25
N PRO A 31 18.72 17.49 10.59
CA PRO A 31 17.99 18.56 9.94
C PRO A 31 18.08 18.46 8.40
N ASN A 32 16.97 18.72 7.75
CA ASN A 32 16.85 18.72 6.28
C ASN A 32 17.05 17.39 5.55
N MET A 33 17.15 16.26 6.25
CA MET A 33 17.30 14.95 5.60
C MET A 33 15.97 14.32 5.18
N VAL A 34 14.85 14.77 5.74
CA VAL A 34 13.51 14.27 5.36
C VAL A 34 12.65 15.43 4.90
N SER A 35 12.03 15.22 3.76
CA SER A 35 11.15 16.21 3.12
C SER A 35 9.81 15.57 2.74
N LEU A 36 8.74 16.37 2.78
CA LEU A 36 7.40 16.01 2.35
C LEU A 36 6.90 17.01 1.31
N TRP A 37 6.50 16.51 0.14
CA TRP A 37 5.85 17.34 -0.87
C TRP A 37 4.35 17.08 -0.91
N ALA A 38 3.55 18.14 -1.03
CA ALA A 38 2.11 18.07 -1.26
C ALA A 38 1.73 18.67 -2.59
N ARG A 39 0.88 17.97 -3.37
CA ARG A 39 0.36 18.46 -4.66
C ARG A 39 -0.49 19.73 -4.51
N ASP A 40 -1.25 19.84 -3.43
CA ASP A 40 -2.03 21.02 -3.06
C ASP A 40 -1.09 22.03 -2.39
N ALA A 41 -0.70 23.07 -3.12
CA ALA A 41 0.23 24.10 -2.64
C ALA A 41 -0.29 24.82 -1.40
N ALA A 42 -1.59 25.13 -1.34
CA ALA A 42 -2.19 25.77 -0.17
C ALA A 42 -2.15 24.88 1.06
N LEU A 43 -2.32 23.55 0.88
CA LEU A 43 -2.12 22.60 1.96
C LEU A 43 -0.65 22.56 2.41
N ALA A 44 0.30 22.57 1.47
CA ALA A 44 1.71 22.56 1.78
C ALA A 44 2.11 23.79 2.61
N GLU A 45 1.67 24.98 2.22
CA GLU A 45 1.92 26.23 2.94
C GLU A 45 1.34 26.19 4.36
N ARG A 46 0.09 25.74 4.51
CA ARG A 46 -0.50 25.55 5.85
C ARG A 46 0.26 24.55 6.71
N MET A 47 0.72 23.43 6.11
CA MET A 47 1.52 22.43 6.83
C MET A 47 2.89 22.97 7.24
N ALA A 48 3.54 23.75 6.38
CA ALA A 48 4.82 24.39 6.70
C ALA A 48 4.68 25.40 7.86
N HIS A 49 3.63 26.22 7.82
CA HIS A 49 3.37 27.24 8.85
C HIS A 49 2.91 26.63 10.17
N ASN A 50 1.89 25.78 10.12
CA ASN A 50 1.25 25.24 11.35
C ASN A 50 1.98 24.02 11.91
N ARG A 51 2.96 23.47 11.20
CA ARG A 51 3.72 22.27 11.58
C ARG A 51 2.83 21.05 11.89
N VAL A 52 1.72 20.91 11.13
CA VAL A 52 0.77 19.80 11.24
C VAL A 52 0.01 19.61 9.93
N ASN A 53 -0.34 18.36 9.60
CA ASN A 53 -1.27 18.07 8.51
C ASN A 53 -2.70 18.00 9.09
N SER A 54 -3.35 19.15 9.19
CA SER A 54 -4.70 19.28 9.79
C SER A 54 -5.79 18.49 9.04
N ARG A 55 -5.56 18.16 7.75
CA ARG A 55 -6.51 17.40 6.95
C ARG A 55 -6.47 15.90 7.21
N TYR A 56 -5.28 15.33 7.44
CA TYR A 56 -5.08 13.88 7.48
C TYR A 56 -4.60 13.35 8.83
N LEU A 57 -3.84 14.14 9.59
CA LEU A 57 -3.28 13.79 10.89
C LEU A 57 -3.26 15.03 11.82
N PRO A 58 -4.43 15.56 12.19
CA PRO A 58 -4.53 16.84 12.90
C PRO A 58 -3.86 16.87 14.28
N GLU A 59 -3.72 15.70 14.92
CA GLU A 59 -3.14 15.58 16.28
C GLU A 59 -1.62 15.36 16.29
N ILE A 60 -0.97 15.30 15.10
CA ILE A 60 0.43 14.91 15.00
C ILE A 60 1.29 16.11 14.59
N PRO A 61 2.02 16.72 15.53
CA PRO A 61 2.95 17.80 15.19
C PRO A 61 4.15 17.30 14.38
N PHE A 62 4.63 18.13 13.48
CA PHE A 62 5.80 17.81 12.67
C PHE A 62 7.09 18.02 13.47
N PRO A 63 8.05 17.07 13.41
CA PRO A 63 9.40 17.29 13.93
C PRO A 63 10.06 18.48 13.23
N GLU A 64 10.90 19.24 13.92
CA GLU A 64 11.62 20.38 13.35
C GLU A 64 12.42 20.03 12.10
N ALA A 65 13.01 18.83 12.09
CA ALA A 65 13.78 18.32 10.97
C ALA A 65 12.98 18.05 9.68
N LEU A 66 11.61 18.04 9.74
CA LEU A 66 10.78 17.80 8.58
C LEU A 66 10.57 19.05 7.75
N LEU A 67 11.03 19.02 6.49
CA LEU A 67 10.76 20.07 5.51
C LEU A 67 9.47 19.78 4.74
N VAL A 68 8.74 20.85 4.39
CA VAL A 68 7.52 20.75 3.57
C VAL A 68 7.69 21.58 2.31
N TRP A 69 7.32 21.00 1.16
CA TRP A 69 7.45 21.62 -0.16
C TRP A 69 6.08 21.73 -0.84
N ALA A 70 5.84 22.90 -1.44
CA ALA A 70 4.69 23.14 -2.33
C ALA A 70 5.05 22.86 -3.81
N SER A 71 6.27 23.24 -4.24
CA SER A 71 6.78 23.00 -5.60
C SER A 71 7.43 21.62 -5.70
N LEU A 72 7.01 20.80 -6.68
CA LEU A 72 7.64 19.50 -6.95
C LEU A 72 9.06 19.69 -7.49
N GLU A 73 9.23 20.67 -8.36
CA GLU A 73 10.50 20.95 -9.03
C GLU A 73 11.58 21.34 -8.02
N ASP A 74 11.25 22.27 -7.10
CA ASP A 74 12.16 22.72 -6.05
C ASP A 74 12.47 21.58 -5.06
N ALA A 75 11.46 20.78 -4.72
CA ALA A 75 11.63 19.60 -3.85
C ALA A 75 12.61 18.59 -4.44
N LEU A 76 12.45 18.26 -5.73
CA LEU A 76 13.32 17.31 -6.44
C LEU A 76 14.74 17.87 -6.60
N ALA A 77 14.90 19.14 -6.98
CA ALA A 77 16.20 19.79 -7.11
C ALA A 77 16.94 19.83 -5.77
N SER A 78 16.25 20.23 -4.71
CA SER A 78 16.79 20.26 -3.35
C SER A 78 17.19 18.87 -2.84
N TRP A 79 16.35 17.85 -3.07
CA TRP A 79 16.66 16.46 -2.71
C TRP A 79 17.91 15.96 -3.44
N ARG A 80 18.00 16.12 -4.76
CA ARG A 80 19.15 15.68 -5.57
C ARG A 80 20.46 16.37 -5.16
N SER A 81 20.42 17.66 -4.88
CA SER A 81 21.58 18.40 -4.36
C SER A 81 22.11 17.82 -3.06
N ARG A 82 21.20 17.41 -2.15
CA ARG A 82 21.60 16.79 -0.87
C ARG A 82 22.12 15.37 -1.04
N VAL A 83 21.55 14.56 -1.96
CA VAL A 83 22.07 13.22 -2.26
C VAL A 83 23.53 13.31 -2.73
N ALA A 84 23.85 14.28 -3.58
CA ALA A 84 25.21 14.48 -4.07
C ALA A 84 26.24 14.78 -2.95
N GLY A 85 25.81 15.38 -1.85
CA GLY A 85 26.66 15.73 -0.69
C GLY A 85 26.72 14.68 0.43
N GLN A 86 26.14 13.49 0.24
CA GLN A 86 26.02 12.47 1.29
C GLN A 86 26.44 11.08 0.76
N ASP A 87 26.85 10.20 1.67
CA ASP A 87 27.22 8.82 1.32
C ASP A 87 26.05 7.82 1.39
N GLY A 88 24.93 8.20 1.98
CA GLY A 88 23.75 7.36 2.12
C GLY A 88 22.87 7.27 0.88
N LEU A 89 22.01 6.26 0.81
CA LEU A 89 21.02 6.07 -0.25
C LEU A 89 19.94 7.15 -0.21
N GLY A 90 19.83 7.94 -1.27
CA GLY A 90 18.76 8.91 -1.46
C GLY A 90 17.48 8.23 -1.97
N LEU A 91 16.35 8.48 -1.30
CA LEU A 91 15.08 7.86 -1.63
C LEU A 91 14.01 8.87 -2.03
N LEU A 92 13.40 8.67 -3.19
CA LEU A 92 12.11 9.24 -3.54
C LEU A 92 11.01 8.25 -3.16
N VAL A 93 10.09 8.63 -2.29
CA VAL A 93 9.02 7.76 -1.81
C VAL A 93 7.68 8.26 -2.34
N LEU A 94 7.10 7.53 -3.30
CA LEU A 94 5.83 7.86 -3.94
C LEU A 94 4.68 7.41 -3.03
N ALA A 95 4.04 8.36 -2.36
CA ALA A 95 2.96 8.16 -1.40
C ALA A 95 1.60 8.59 -1.97
N THR A 96 1.36 8.31 -3.24
CA THR A 96 0.12 8.60 -3.97
C THR A 96 -0.75 7.34 -4.08
N PRO A 97 -2.06 7.45 -4.35
CA PRO A 97 -2.85 6.33 -4.86
C PRO A 97 -2.24 5.75 -6.14
N VAL A 98 -2.60 4.51 -6.49
CA VAL A 98 -2.10 3.82 -7.69
C VAL A 98 -2.25 4.68 -8.95
N SER A 99 -3.40 5.35 -9.11
CA SER A 99 -3.67 6.25 -10.25
C SER A 99 -2.72 7.45 -10.37
N GLY A 100 -2.06 7.82 -9.29
CA GLY A 100 -1.09 8.93 -9.26
C GLY A 100 0.36 8.51 -9.53
N LEU A 101 0.65 7.21 -9.61
CA LEU A 101 2.03 6.73 -9.74
C LEU A 101 2.66 7.09 -11.08
N ARG A 102 2.01 6.75 -12.20
CA ARG A 102 2.56 7.02 -13.55
C ARG A 102 2.77 8.51 -13.79
N PRO A 103 1.78 9.42 -13.56
CA PRO A 103 2.00 10.85 -13.75
C PRO A 103 3.13 11.42 -12.89
N LEU A 104 3.26 10.92 -11.66
CA LEU A 104 4.34 11.36 -10.77
C LEU A 104 5.70 10.82 -11.22
N ALA A 105 5.79 9.57 -11.67
CA ALA A 105 7.01 8.98 -12.23
C ALA A 105 7.46 9.71 -13.51
N GLU A 106 6.53 10.09 -14.38
CA GLU A 106 6.79 10.91 -15.58
C GLU A 106 7.33 12.29 -15.21
N ALA A 107 6.75 12.94 -14.20
CA ALA A 107 7.23 14.22 -13.70
C ALA A 107 8.65 14.13 -13.13
N ILE A 108 8.95 13.06 -12.38
CA ILE A 108 10.31 12.78 -11.87
C ILE A 108 11.28 12.55 -13.04
N ALA A 109 10.92 11.71 -14.01
CA ALA A 109 11.75 11.44 -15.18
C ALA A 109 12.08 12.72 -15.98
N LYS A 110 11.06 13.59 -16.15
CA LYS A 110 11.23 14.89 -16.84
C LYS A 110 12.16 15.82 -16.06
N ALA A 111 12.01 15.89 -14.73
CA ALA A 111 12.78 16.83 -13.89
C ALA A 111 14.21 16.36 -13.65
N LEU A 112 14.41 15.06 -13.48
CA LEU A 112 15.68 14.50 -13.05
C LEU A 112 16.41 13.70 -14.12
N GLY A 113 15.74 13.12 -15.11
CA GLY A 113 16.33 12.20 -16.07
C GLY A 113 16.78 10.86 -15.42
N PRO A 114 17.85 10.22 -15.96
CA PRO A 114 18.40 9.02 -15.38
C PRO A 114 18.89 9.20 -13.94
N PRO A 115 18.87 8.14 -13.13
CA PRO A 115 19.36 8.22 -11.76
C PRO A 115 20.87 8.45 -11.75
N LYS A 116 21.33 9.20 -10.76
CA LYS A 116 22.74 9.23 -10.37
C LYS A 116 23.00 8.15 -9.33
N ASP A 117 24.28 7.93 -9.03
CA ASP A 117 24.67 7.00 -7.99
C ASP A 117 23.90 7.27 -6.67
N ARG A 118 23.40 6.21 -6.06
CA ARG A 118 22.66 6.26 -4.80
C ARG A 118 21.27 6.92 -4.86
N GLU A 119 20.70 7.14 -6.03
CA GLU A 119 19.34 7.59 -6.21
C GLU A 119 18.41 6.40 -6.48
N ALA A 120 17.28 6.33 -5.77
CA ALA A 120 16.31 5.26 -5.94
C ALA A 120 14.88 5.71 -5.64
N VAL A 121 13.90 4.90 -6.06
CA VAL A 121 12.49 5.18 -5.89
C VAL A 121 11.76 4.03 -5.18
N LEU A 122 10.88 4.40 -4.24
CA LEU A 122 9.96 3.48 -3.57
C LEU A 122 8.53 3.95 -3.82
N TRP A 123 7.58 3.02 -3.78
CA TRP A 123 6.16 3.37 -3.70
C TRP A 123 5.50 2.69 -2.49
N LEU A 124 4.40 3.32 -2.04
CA LEU A 124 3.58 2.87 -0.91
C LEU A 124 2.21 2.37 -1.35
N SER A 125 1.85 2.60 -2.62
CA SER A 125 0.54 2.31 -3.19
C SER A 125 0.31 0.80 -3.28
N LYS A 126 -0.93 0.39 -3.06
CA LYS A 126 -1.38 -1.00 -3.06
C LYS A 126 -2.59 -1.15 -3.99
N GLY A 127 -2.58 -2.16 -4.85
CA GLY A 127 -3.64 -2.40 -5.82
C GLY A 127 -3.12 -2.49 -7.24
N LEU A 128 -4.02 -2.46 -8.23
CA LEU A 128 -3.72 -2.46 -9.66
C LEU A 128 -4.40 -1.27 -10.33
N ALA A 129 -3.80 -0.81 -11.43
CA ALA A 129 -4.43 0.12 -12.35
C ALA A 129 -5.08 -0.63 -13.51
N VAL A 130 -6.28 -0.24 -13.89
CA VAL A 130 -6.91 -0.62 -15.16
C VAL A 130 -6.61 0.49 -16.15
N THR A 131 -5.88 0.17 -17.20
CA THR A 131 -5.47 1.11 -18.25
C THR A 131 -5.90 0.62 -19.62
N PRO A 132 -5.86 1.43 -20.68
CA PRO A 132 -6.11 0.95 -22.04
C PRO A 132 -5.16 -0.17 -22.47
N GLU A 133 -3.94 -0.22 -21.91
CA GLU A 133 -2.95 -1.25 -22.17
C GLU A 133 -3.20 -2.54 -21.38
N GLY A 134 -4.16 -2.54 -20.44
CA GLY A 134 -4.50 -3.67 -19.60
C GLY A 134 -4.33 -3.40 -18.11
N LEU A 135 -4.14 -4.47 -17.34
CA LEU A 135 -3.90 -4.41 -15.90
C LEU A 135 -2.42 -4.16 -15.64
N LEU A 136 -2.12 -3.09 -14.88
CA LEU A 136 -0.75 -2.72 -14.53
C LEU A 136 -0.54 -2.71 -13.01
N TRP A 137 0.57 -3.30 -12.61
CA TRP A 137 1.06 -3.23 -11.24
C TRP A 137 1.69 -1.87 -10.94
N PRO A 138 1.79 -1.47 -9.67
CA PRO A 138 2.57 -0.29 -9.27
C PRO A 138 3.99 -0.28 -9.84
N ASN A 139 4.66 -1.45 -9.88
CA ASN A 139 5.97 -1.57 -10.53
C ASN A 139 5.95 -1.12 -12.00
N ASP A 140 4.95 -1.53 -12.77
CA ASP A 140 4.88 -1.24 -14.21
C ASP A 140 4.61 0.25 -14.46
N LEU A 141 3.78 0.86 -13.61
CA LEU A 141 3.48 2.29 -13.65
C LEU A 141 4.71 3.15 -13.36
N VAL A 142 5.61 2.67 -12.49
CA VAL A 142 6.85 3.36 -12.12
C VAL A 142 7.98 3.01 -13.10
N ALA A 143 8.10 1.74 -13.50
CA ALA A 143 9.18 1.25 -14.33
C ALA A 143 9.19 1.86 -15.72
N GLY A 144 8.03 2.11 -16.33
CA GLY A 144 7.96 2.72 -17.66
C GLY A 144 8.72 4.04 -17.74
N PRO A 145 8.34 5.07 -16.97
CA PRO A 145 9.03 6.36 -16.95
C PRO A 145 10.42 6.32 -16.30
N LEU A 146 10.64 5.44 -15.31
CA LEU A 146 11.88 5.39 -14.51
C LEU A 146 12.61 4.05 -14.70
N VAL A 147 12.79 3.63 -15.96
CA VAL A 147 13.30 2.30 -16.32
C VAL A 147 14.64 1.94 -15.67
N SER A 148 15.57 2.89 -15.59
CA SER A 148 16.92 2.69 -15.05
C SER A 148 17.03 2.92 -13.52
N TRP A 149 15.95 3.36 -12.87
CA TRP A 149 15.98 3.66 -11.44
C TRP A 149 15.88 2.38 -10.61
N PRO A 150 16.77 2.17 -9.62
CA PRO A 150 16.55 1.17 -8.58
C PRO A 150 15.22 1.45 -7.87
N ARG A 151 14.39 0.41 -7.71
CA ARG A 151 13.01 0.64 -7.23
C ARG A 151 12.44 -0.52 -6.44
N GLY A 152 11.45 -0.21 -5.59
CA GLY A 152 10.78 -1.21 -4.77
C GLY A 152 9.50 -0.71 -4.10
N ALA A 153 8.80 -1.63 -3.49
CA ALA A 153 7.59 -1.39 -2.71
C ALA A 153 7.87 -1.43 -1.21
N LEU A 154 7.41 -0.45 -0.46
CA LEU A 154 7.33 -0.51 1.00
C LEU A 154 5.89 -0.81 1.41
N THR A 155 5.65 -1.97 2.00
CA THR A 155 4.33 -2.50 2.31
C THR A 155 4.30 -3.24 3.65
N GLY A 156 3.10 -3.60 4.13
CA GLY A 156 2.91 -4.32 5.39
C GLY A 156 1.93 -3.61 6.33
N PRO A 157 1.71 -4.17 7.55
CA PRO A 157 0.73 -3.67 8.50
C PRO A 157 1.13 -2.31 9.07
N SER A 158 0.38 -1.26 8.73
CA SER A 158 0.76 0.10 9.09
C SER A 158 -0.41 1.09 8.99
N PHE A 159 -1.16 1.24 10.06
CA PHE A 159 -2.09 2.35 10.14
C PHE A 159 -1.33 3.67 10.33
N ALA A 160 -1.64 4.65 9.50
CA ALA A 160 -0.94 5.92 9.46
C ALA A 160 -0.92 6.63 10.83
N GLN A 161 -2.05 6.63 11.55
CA GLN A 161 -2.15 7.25 12.87
C GLN A 161 -1.21 6.61 13.90
N GLU A 162 -1.12 5.27 13.89
CA GLU A 162 -0.25 4.54 14.81
C GLU A 162 1.23 4.80 14.53
N VAL A 163 1.62 4.73 13.24
CA VAL A 163 3.00 5.05 12.82
C VAL A 163 3.35 6.49 13.16
N ALA A 164 2.45 7.44 12.91
CA ALA A 164 2.65 8.85 13.22
C ALA A 164 2.78 9.11 14.73
N ARG A 165 2.08 8.35 15.57
CA ARG A 165 2.22 8.40 17.05
C ARG A 165 3.52 7.73 17.52
N GLY A 166 4.22 7.00 16.67
CA GLY A 166 5.46 6.29 17.02
C GLY A 166 5.23 4.92 17.64
N LEU A 167 4.06 4.32 17.45
CA LEU A 167 3.80 2.96 17.90
C LEU A 167 4.61 1.94 17.07
N PRO A 168 4.97 0.79 17.65
CA PRO A 168 5.74 -0.23 16.96
C PRO A 168 5.03 -0.75 15.70
N CYS A 169 5.78 -0.82 14.59
CA CYS A 169 5.30 -1.42 13.35
C CYS A 169 6.41 -2.19 12.63
N ALA A 170 6.01 -3.12 11.78
CA ALA A 170 6.93 -3.90 10.98
C ALA A 170 6.45 -3.92 9.51
N LEU A 171 7.37 -3.64 8.59
CA LEU A 171 7.11 -3.52 7.16
C LEU A 171 8.04 -4.41 6.34
N THR A 172 7.67 -4.67 5.11
CA THR A 172 8.51 -5.32 4.10
C THR A 172 8.87 -4.31 3.02
N LEU A 173 10.14 -4.25 2.68
CA LEU A 173 10.62 -3.59 1.47
C LEU A 173 10.95 -4.66 0.44
N ALA A 174 10.14 -4.70 -0.62
CA ALA A 174 10.26 -5.68 -1.68
C ALA A 174 10.82 -5.06 -2.96
N SER A 175 11.80 -5.73 -3.59
CA SER A 175 12.39 -5.36 -4.88
C SER A 175 12.88 -6.61 -5.60
N THR A 176 12.91 -6.55 -6.92
CA THR A 176 13.56 -7.59 -7.76
C THR A 176 15.09 -7.56 -7.62
N ASP A 177 15.66 -6.46 -7.13
CA ASP A 177 17.08 -6.37 -6.76
C ASP A 177 17.24 -6.56 -5.25
N PRO A 178 17.78 -7.71 -4.79
CA PRO A 178 17.92 -8.02 -3.37
C PRO A 178 19.00 -7.17 -2.67
N VAL A 179 19.96 -6.61 -3.40
CA VAL A 179 20.97 -5.70 -2.85
C VAL A 179 20.31 -4.38 -2.52
N PHE A 180 19.60 -3.81 -3.48
CA PHE A 180 18.82 -2.60 -3.28
C PHE A 180 17.75 -2.77 -2.19
N ALA A 181 17.03 -3.91 -2.16
CA ALA A 181 16.03 -4.18 -1.14
C ALA A 181 16.61 -4.06 0.28
N ARG A 182 17.81 -4.64 0.52
CA ARG A 182 18.49 -4.55 1.82
C ARG A 182 18.96 -3.13 2.15
N GLN A 183 19.49 -2.39 1.17
CA GLN A 183 19.94 -1.01 1.38
C GLN A 183 18.76 -0.08 1.71
N ALA A 184 17.69 -0.14 0.94
CA ALA A 184 16.50 0.67 1.14
C ALA A 184 15.75 0.29 2.44
N ALA A 185 15.72 -1.01 2.79
CA ALA A 185 15.18 -1.45 4.07
C ALA A 185 15.95 -0.83 5.25
N ARG A 186 17.29 -0.80 5.21
CA ARG A 186 18.12 -0.15 6.23
C ARG A 186 17.87 1.34 6.32
N ALA A 187 17.72 2.03 5.18
CA ALA A 187 17.44 3.47 5.15
C ALA A 187 16.12 3.82 5.85
N CYS A 188 15.08 2.98 5.70
CA CYS A 188 13.78 3.18 6.33
C CYS A 188 13.67 2.61 7.76
N HIS A 189 14.55 1.66 8.13
CA HIS A 189 14.50 0.95 9.41
C HIS A 189 14.86 1.85 10.59
N GLY A 190 14.19 1.63 11.72
CA GLY A 190 14.62 2.09 13.03
C GLY A 190 13.57 2.93 13.78
N GLY A 191 13.86 3.31 15.01
CA GLY A 191 12.88 3.78 15.97
C GLY A 191 11.90 2.67 16.32
N SER A 192 10.62 2.97 16.19
CA SER A 192 9.55 2.00 16.36
C SER A 192 9.21 1.23 15.07
N MET A 193 9.88 1.51 13.94
CA MET A 193 9.64 0.84 12.66
C MET A 193 10.73 -0.18 12.34
N ARG A 194 10.35 -1.44 12.17
CA ARG A 194 11.21 -2.48 11.63
C ARG A 194 10.91 -2.68 10.14
N VAL A 195 11.95 -2.77 9.31
CA VAL A 195 11.80 -3.01 7.87
C VAL A 195 12.63 -4.22 7.49
N TYR A 196 11.98 -5.18 6.84
CA TYR A 196 12.58 -6.43 6.35
C TYR A 196 12.66 -6.38 4.83
N ALA A 197 13.79 -6.82 4.26
CA ALA A 197 13.97 -6.90 2.82
C ALA A 197 13.38 -8.19 2.26
N SER A 198 12.77 -8.10 1.06
CA SER A 198 12.26 -9.24 0.30
C SER A 198 12.68 -9.13 -1.17
N GLY A 199 13.00 -10.26 -1.80
CA GLY A 199 13.22 -10.35 -3.24
C GLY A 199 11.94 -10.60 -4.04
N ASP A 200 10.81 -10.87 -3.38
CA ASP A 200 9.54 -11.18 -4.04
C ASP A 200 8.65 -9.94 -4.14
N LEU A 201 8.89 -9.15 -5.17
CA LEU A 201 8.10 -7.97 -5.48
C LEU A 201 6.69 -8.32 -5.94
N VAL A 202 6.54 -9.43 -6.69
CA VAL A 202 5.24 -9.90 -7.20
C VAL A 202 4.31 -10.27 -6.05
N GLY A 203 4.77 -11.13 -5.14
CA GLY A 203 3.98 -11.54 -3.99
C GLY A 203 3.64 -10.37 -3.05
N ALA A 204 4.58 -9.45 -2.83
CA ALA A 204 4.36 -8.27 -2.00
C ALA A 204 3.29 -7.32 -2.59
N GLN A 205 3.29 -7.09 -3.92
CA GLN A 205 2.27 -6.28 -4.60
C GLN A 205 0.91 -6.98 -4.59
N LEU A 206 0.88 -8.29 -4.90
CA LEU A 206 -0.37 -9.06 -4.88
C LEU A 206 -0.99 -9.09 -3.48
N GLY A 207 -0.20 -9.37 -2.45
CA GLY A 207 -0.68 -9.37 -1.06
C GLY A 207 -1.27 -8.01 -0.66
N GLY A 208 -0.58 -6.92 -1.01
CA GLY A 208 -1.06 -5.57 -0.77
C GLY A 208 -2.35 -5.21 -1.53
N ALA A 209 -2.56 -5.77 -2.73
CA ALA A 209 -3.78 -5.60 -3.50
C ALA A 209 -4.94 -6.42 -2.92
N MET A 210 -4.72 -7.72 -2.72
CA MET A 210 -5.72 -8.67 -2.24
C MET A 210 -6.26 -8.33 -0.85
N LYS A 211 -5.42 -7.87 0.07
CA LYS A 211 -5.87 -7.52 1.42
C LYS A 211 -7.00 -6.49 1.44
N ASN A 212 -6.99 -5.55 0.48
CA ASN A 212 -8.01 -4.50 0.40
C ASN A 212 -9.37 -5.08 -0.03
N VAL A 213 -9.36 -6.05 -0.93
CA VAL A 213 -10.56 -6.77 -1.38
C VAL A 213 -11.10 -7.66 -0.25
N LEU A 214 -10.21 -8.43 0.38
CA LEU A 214 -10.58 -9.34 1.47
C LEU A 214 -11.07 -8.59 2.72
N ALA A 215 -10.57 -7.37 2.96
CA ALA A 215 -11.08 -6.52 4.03
C ALA A 215 -12.51 -6.05 3.79
N ILE A 216 -12.96 -5.88 2.53
CA ILE A 216 -14.38 -5.62 2.21
C ILE A 216 -15.21 -6.84 2.60
N ALA A 217 -14.78 -8.05 2.22
CA ALA A 217 -15.46 -9.29 2.57
C ALA A 217 -15.55 -9.48 4.10
N ALA A 218 -14.45 -9.25 4.84
CA ALA A 218 -14.45 -9.29 6.30
C ALA A 218 -15.42 -8.26 6.90
N GLY A 219 -15.47 -7.07 6.32
CA GLY A 219 -16.43 -6.04 6.72
C GLY A 219 -17.89 -6.46 6.50
N VAL A 220 -18.19 -7.16 5.41
CA VAL A 220 -19.53 -7.73 5.19
C VAL A 220 -19.90 -8.75 6.26
N ALA A 221 -18.99 -9.68 6.59
CA ALA A 221 -19.21 -10.65 7.65
C ALA A 221 -19.44 -9.98 9.01
N ASP A 222 -18.69 -8.94 9.33
CA ASP A 222 -18.86 -8.15 10.56
C ASP A 222 -20.20 -7.38 10.57
N GLY A 223 -20.59 -6.78 9.44
CA GLY A 223 -21.85 -6.06 9.30
C GLY A 223 -23.09 -6.94 9.43
N LEU A 224 -22.98 -8.21 9.07
CA LEU A 224 -23.99 -9.28 9.27
C LEU A 224 -23.93 -9.92 10.66
N ALA A 225 -23.00 -9.52 11.52
CA ALA A 225 -22.79 -10.12 12.84
C ALA A 225 -22.53 -11.65 12.82
N LEU A 226 -21.82 -12.16 11.79
CA LEU A 226 -21.52 -13.59 11.64
C LEU A 226 -20.49 -14.12 12.66
N GLY A 227 -19.89 -13.22 13.42
CA GLY A 227 -18.97 -13.55 14.51
C GLY A 227 -17.52 -13.78 14.09
N ALA A 228 -16.67 -14.00 15.09
CA ALA A 228 -15.22 -14.09 14.92
C ALA A 228 -14.77 -15.34 14.13
N ASN A 229 -15.50 -16.46 14.27
CA ASN A 229 -15.19 -17.70 13.56
C ASN A 229 -15.33 -17.52 12.05
N ALA A 230 -16.44 -16.93 11.59
CA ALA A 230 -16.67 -16.64 10.17
C ALA A 230 -15.60 -15.69 9.61
N ARG A 231 -15.25 -14.64 10.36
CA ARG A 231 -14.18 -13.72 9.96
C ARG A 231 -12.82 -14.42 9.86
N ALA A 232 -12.46 -15.27 10.82
CA ALA A 232 -11.22 -16.05 10.79
C ALA A 232 -11.17 -16.99 9.58
N ALA A 233 -12.24 -17.74 9.33
CA ALA A 233 -12.37 -18.63 8.17
C ALA A 233 -12.22 -17.85 6.86
N LEU A 234 -12.87 -16.68 6.74
CA LEU A 234 -12.80 -15.83 5.56
C LEU A 234 -11.38 -15.30 5.31
N ILE A 235 -10.68 -14.86 6.36
CA ILE A 235 -9.28 -14.42 6.26
C ILE A 235 -8.39 -15.57 5.77
N THR A 236 -8.52 -16.76 6.36
CA THR A 236 -7.74 -17.94 5.98
C THR A 236 -8.02 -18.38 4.54
N ARG A 237 -9.30 -18.46 4.14
CA ARG A 237 -9.66 -18.82 2.76
C ARG A 237 -9.26 -17.75 1.75
N GLY A 238 -9.39 -16.47 2.10
CA GLY A 238 -8.90 -15.37 1.25
C GLY A 238 -7.38 -15.38 1.09
N LEU A 239 -6.63 -15.76 2.13
CA LEU A 239 -5.19 -15.96 2.02
C LEU A 239 -4.85 -17.12 1.08
N ALA A 240 -5.60 -18.23 1.13
CA ALA A 240 -5.45 -19.35 0.21
C ALA A 240 -5.73 -18.94 -1.25
N GLU A 241 -6.77 -18.12 -1.51
CA GLU A 241 -7.01 -17.55 -2.84
C GLU A 241 -5.82 -16.70 -3.31
N THR A 242 -5.29 -15.87 -2.41
CA THR A 242 -4.12 -15.03 -2.68
C THR A 242 -2.89 -15.85 -3.04
N ALA A 243 -2.64 -16.94 -2.29
CA ALA A 243 -1.50 -17.83 -2.51
C ALA A 243 -1.60 -18.56 -3.86
N ARG A 244 -2.79 -19.08 -4.22
CA ARG A 244 -3.01 -19.73 -5.52
C ARG A 244 -2.79 -18.79 -6.69
N LEU A 245 -3.35 -17.58 -6.62
CA LEU A 245 -3.12 -16.58 -7.66
C LEU A 245 -1.64 -16.17 -7.70
N GLY A 246 -1.00 -15.99 -6.55
CA GLY A 246 0.40 -15.64 -6.48
C GLY A 246 1.32 -16.71 -7.06
N GLN A 247 1.04 -17.97 -6.82
CA GLN A 247 1.79 -19.08 -7.40
C GLN A 247 1.70 -19.06 -8.94
N SER A 248 0.52 -18.79 -9.50
CA SER A 248 0.35 -18.68 -10.96
C SER A 248 1.10 -17.48 -11.57
N LEU A 249 1.43 -16.47 -10.75
CA LEU A 249 2.20 -15.29 -11.12
C LEU A 249 3.70 -15.42 -10.82
N GLY A 250 4.16 -16.57 -10.31
CA GLY A 250 5.56 -16.81 -9.96
C GLY A 250 6.00 -16.21 -8.60
N ALA A 251 5.07 -15.81 -7.74
CA ALA A 251 5.36 -15.35 -6.39
C ALA A 251 5.78 -16.50 -5.46
N GLN A 252 6.54 -16.18 -4.42
CA GLN A 252 7.01 -17.15 -3.43
C GLN A 252 5.93 -17.42 -2.38
N PRO A 253 5.59 -18.70 -2.08
CA PRO A 253 4.55 -19.04 -1.09
C PRO A 253 4.79 -18.42 0.29
N GLN A 254 6.03 -18.30 0.72
CA GLN A 254 6.43 -17.73 2.01
C GLN A 254 6.04 -16.26 2.15
N THR A 255 5.98 -15.51 1.05
CA THR A 255 5.59 -14.09 1.06
C THR A 255 4.16 -13.91 1.57
N PHE A 256 3.28 -14.90 1.31
CA PHE A 256 1.87 -14.81 1.73
C PHE A 256 1.68 -15.03 3.23
N LEU A 257 2.62 -15.67 3.91
CA LEU A 257 2.63 -15.83 5.37
C LEU A 257 3.33 -14.67 6.10
N GLY A 258 3.93 -13.75 5.34
CA GLY A 258 4.71 -12.64 5.86
C GLY A 258 3.90 -11.35 6.10
N LEU A 259 4.65 -10.30 6.48
CA LEU A 259 4.12 -8.97 6.80
C LEU A 259 3.41 -8.31 5.60
N ALA A 260 3.95 -8.49 4.38
CA ALA A 260 3.42 -7.89 3.17
C ALA A 260 2.01 -8.38 2.81
N THR A 261 1.62 -9.57 3.29
CA THR A 261 0.33 -10.20 2.99
C THR A 261 -0.45 -10.51 4.26
N LEU A 262 -0.14 -11.60 4.99
CA LEU A 262 -0.92 -12.04 6.16
C LEU A 262 -0.98 -10.95 7.23
N GLY A 263 0.15 -10.32 7.56
CA GLY A 263 0.18 -9.28 8.60
C GLY A 263 -0.70 -8.08 8.23
N ASP A 264 -0.60 -7.60 6.99
CA ASP A 264 -1.40 -6.46 6.50
C ASP A 264 -2.89 -6.84 6.29
N LEU A 265 -3.17 -8.09 5.91
CA LEU A 265 -4.52 -8.63 5.79
C LEU A 265 -5.22 -8.69 7.16
N ILE A 266 -4.57 -9.25 8.18
CA ILE A 266 -5.11 -9.30 9.55
C ILE A 266 -5.42 -7.89 10.02
N LEU A 267 -4.45 -6.97 9.96
CA LEU A 267 -4.63 -5.59 10.40
C LEU A 267 -5.82 -4.91 9.68
N THR A 268 -5.89 -5.08 8.35
CA THR A 268 -6.90 -4.41 7.53
C THR A 268 -8.30 -5.02 7.70
N SER A 269 -8.38 -6.33 7.97
CA SER A 269 -9.65 -7.06 8.15
C SER A 269 -10.23 -6.97 9.56
N THR A 270 -9.41 -6.60 10.57
CA THR A 270 -9.85 -6.53 11.97
C THR A 270 -9.85 -5.11 12.55
N GLY A 271 -9.04 -4.20 11.99
CA GLY A 271 -8.89 -2.87 12.52
C GLY A 271 -10.01 -1.89 12.12
N ASP A 272 -10.46 -1.07 13.06
CA ASP A 272 -11.54 -0.10 12.84
C ASP A 272 -11.14 1.08 11.92
N LEU A 273 -9.85 1.31 11.77
CA LEU A 273 -9.31 2.33 10.86
C LEU A 273 -9.33 1.89 9.39
N SER A 274 -9.70 0.63 9.10
CA SER A 274 -9.76 0.09 7.75
C SER A 274 -10.95 0.63 6.96
N ARG A 275 -10.67 1.45 5.95
CA ARG A 275 -11.69 1.99 5.04
C ARG A 275 -12.40 0.89 4.25
N ASN A 276 -11.65 -0.10 3.77
CA ASN A 276 -12.21 -1.21 3.02
C ASN A 276 -13.15 -2.07 3.87
N ARG A 277 -12.78 -2.35 5.14
CA ARG A 277 -13.67 -3.03 6.08
C ARG A 277 -14.95 -2.21 6.33
N ARG A 278 -14.84 -0.89 6.47
CA ARG A 278 -16.00 0.00 6.63
C ARG A 278 -16.91 0.00 5.41
N VAL A 279 -16.39 -0.09 4.18
CA VAL A 279 -17.19 -0.32 2.97
C VAL A 279 -17.99 -1.60 3.11
N GLY A 280 -17.37 -2.71 3.49
CA GLY A 280 -18.06 -4.00 3.67
C GLY A 280 -19.19 -3.95 4.71
N ILE A 281 -18.92 -3.31 5.87
CA ILE A 281 -19.94 -3.14 6.93
C ILE A 281 -21.14 -2.34 6.43
N ALA A 282 -20.90 -1.29 5.66
CA ALA A 282 -21.96 -0.45 5.13
C ALA A 282 -22.78 -1.16 4.02
N LEU A 283 -22.11 -1.92 3.14
CA LEU A 283 -22.79 -2.76 2.14
C LEU A 283 -23.69 -3.81 2.81
N ALA A 284 -23.22 -4.47 3.89
CA ALA A 284 -24.01 -5.43 4.65
C ALA A 284 -25.30 -4.83 5.25
N LYS A 285 -25.29 -3.54 5.53
CA LYS A 285 -26.45 -2.77 6.00
C LYS A 285 -27.36 -2.27 4.87
N GLY A 286 -27.09 -2.65 3.62
CA GLY A 286 -27.89 -2.28 2.45
C GLY A 286 -27.64 -0.85 1.95
N GLN A 287 -26.56 -0.18 2.38
CA GLN A 287 -26.25 1.16 1.89
C GLN A 287 -25.75 1.11 0.44
N PRO A 288 -26.20 2.01 -0.45
CA PRO A 288 -25.70 2.09 -1.82
C PRO A 288 -24.21 2.45 -1.86
N LEU A 289 -23.43 1.79 -2.74
CA LEU A 289 -21.99 2.01 -2.85
C LEU A 289 -21.62 3.48 -3.07
N ALA A 290 -22.39 4.21 -3.90
CA ALA A 290 -22.13 5.62 -4.16
C ALA A 290 -22.21 6.50 -2.90
N GLU A 291 -23.19 6.23 -2.01
CA GLU A 291 -23.34 6.94 -0.74
C GLU A 291 -22.20 6.60 0.23
N ILE A 292 -21.80 5.29 0.29
CA ILE A 292 -20.69 4.84 1.10
C ILE A 292 -19.40 5.58 0.72
N LEU A 293 -19.11 5.65 -0.59
CA LEU A 293 -17.88 6.27 -1.09
C LEU A 293 -17.88 7.79 -0.86
N SER A 294 -19.01 8.46 -1.02
CA SER A 294 -19.13 9.90 -0.74
C SER A 294 -18.92 10.23 0.74
N GLY A 295 -19.44 9.37 1.63
CA GLY A 295 -19.30 9.54 3.09
C GLY A 295 -17.92 9.22 3.64
N LEU A 296 -17.11 8.42 2.93
CA LEU A 296 -15.74 8.07 3.39
C LEU A 296 -14.72 9.20 3.21
N GLY A 297 -14.97 10.16 2.33
CA GLY A 297 -14.08 11.30 2.07
C GLY A 297 -12.72 10.96 1.43
N HIS A 298 -12.39 9.67 1.29
CA HIS A 298 -11.13 9.17 0.77
C HIS A 298 -11.32 7.85 0.00
N VAL A 299 -10.38 7.54 -0.90
CA VAL A 299 -10.42 6.33 -1.74
C VAL A 299 -10.36 5.06 -0.89
N ALA A 300 -11.29 4.14 -1.13
CA ALA A 300 -11.22 2.74 -0.70
C ALA A 300 -10.69 1.90 -1.88
N GLU A 301 -9.40 1.61 -1.88
CA GLU A 301 -8.71 0.99 -3.02
C GLU A 301 -9.26 -0.40 -3.38
N GLY A 302 -9.82 -1.14 -2.41
CA GLY A 302 -10.44 -2.44 -2.63
C GLY A 302 -11.57 -2.41 -3.65
N VAL A 303 -12.31 -1.30 -3.75
CA VAL A 303 -13.46 -1.16 -4.67
C VAL A 303 -13.01 -1.21 -6.13
N SER A 304 -11.95 -0.51 -6.48
CA SER A 304 -11.38 -0.55 -7.84
C SER A 304 -10.50 -1.76 -8.09
N THR A 305 -9.89 -2.31 -7.03
CA THR A 305 -8.97 -3.45 -7.12
C THR A 305 -9.72 -4.77 -7.33
N ALA A 306 -10.90 -4.97 -6.74
CA ALA A 306 -11.63 -6.23 -6.81
C ALA A 306 -11.94 -6.69 -8.26
N PRO A 307 -12.50 -5.84 -9.16
CA PRO A 307 -12.70 -6.24 -10.55
C PRO A 307 -11.39 -6.58 -11.28
N ALA A 308 -10.31 -5.83 -11.02
CA ALA A 308 -9.01 -6.08 -11.61
C ALA A 308 -8.42 -7.43 -11.20
N ILE A 309 -8.47 -7.76 -9.91
CA ILE A 309 -8.04 -9.07 -9.39
C ILE A 309 -8.89 -10.21 -9.95
N ARG A 310 -10.21 -10.03 -10.05
CA ARG A 310 -11.09 -11.04 -10.69
C ARG A 310 -10.66 -11.32 -12.13
N SER A 311 -10.45 -10.27 -12.93
CA SER A 311 -9.98 -10.40 -14.30
C SER A 311 -8.61 -11.07 -14.39
N LEU A 312 -7.70 -10.74 -13.47
CA LEU A 312 -6.39 -11.39 -13.40
C LEU A 312 -6.51 -12.89 -13.07
N GLY A 313 -7.35 -13.27 -12.10
CA GLY A 313 -7.64 -14.67 -11.77
C GLY A 313 -8.19 -15.44 -12.98
N GLN A 314 -9.15 -14.85 -13.70
CA GLN A 314 -9.70 -15.45 -14.92
C GLN A 314 -8.64 -15.66 -16.00
N ALA A 315 -7.77 -14.67 -16.23
CA ALA A 315 -6.68 -14.76 -17.21
C ALA A 315 -5.66 -15.87 -16.88
N HIS A 316 -5.49 -16.19 -15.59
CA HIS A 316 -4.58 -17.24 -15.11
C HIS A 316 -5.28 -18.56 -14.76
N GLY A 317 -6.59 -18.70 -15.03
CA GLY A 317 -7.35 -19.91 -14.72
C GLY A 317 -7.49 -20.21 -13.23
N VAL A 318 -7.37 -19.19 -12.37
CA VAL A 318 -7.43 -19.33 -10.90
C VAL A 318 -8.81 -18.94 -10.39
N SER A 319 -9.46 -19.87 -9.69
CA SER A 319 -10.75 -19.61 -9.02
C SER A 319 -10.55 -18.75 -7.77
N LEU A 320 -11.29 -17.63 -7.70
CA LEU A 320 -11.24 -16.64 -6.63
C LEU A 320 -12.66 -16.34 -6.10
N PRO A 321 -13.31 -17.32 -5.43
CA PRO A 321 -14.72 -17.18 -5.01
C PRO A 321 -14.99 -15.99 -4.11
N ILE A 322 -14.12 -15.68 -3.14
CA ILE A 322 -14.31 -14.53 -2.23
C ILE A 322 -14.18 -13.22 -3.00
N VAL A 323 -13.20 -13.12 -3.91
CA VAL A 323 -13.05 -11.95 -4.80
C VAL A 323 -14.28 -11.78 -5.69
N GLN A 324 -14.80 -12.88 -6.25
CA GLN A 324 -16.03 -12.86 -7.06
C GLN A 324 -17.23 -12.37 -6.26
N ALA A 325 -17.41 -12.88 -5.05
CA ALA A 325 -18.45 -12.46 -4.13
C ALA A 325 -18.38 -10.95 -3.84
N VAL A 326 -17.19 -10.41 -3.57
CA VAL A 326 -16.97 -8.98 -3.37
C VAL A 326 -17.36 -8.19 -4.64
N CYS A 327 -16.97 -8.67 -5.83
CA CYS A 327 -17.34 -8.01 -7.08
C CYS A 327 -18.86 -7.97 -7.30
N GLN A 328 -19.58 -9.04 -6.99
CA GLN A 328 -21.04 -9.10 -7.10
C GLN A 328 -21.71 -8.07 -6.17
N LEU A 329 -21.23 -7.97 -4.92
CA LEU A 329 -21.73 -6.97 -3.96
C LEU A 329 -21.44 -5.54 -4.41
N LEU A 330 -20.23 -5.26 -4.88
CA LEU A 330 -19.84 -3.92 -5.33
C LEU A 330 -20.60 -3.47 -6.57
N SER A 331 -20.94 -4.40 -7.48
CA SER A 331 -21.74 -4.10 -8.67
C SER A 331 -23.27 -4.07 -8.41
N GLY A 332 -23.72 -4.53 -7.24
CA GLY A 332 -25.12 -4.70 -6.93
C GLY A 332 -25.82 -5.81 -7.72
N SER A 333 -25.05 -6.71 -8.39
CA SER A 333 -25.61 -7.81 -9.18
C SER A 333 -26.16 -8.97 -8.35
N ALA A 334 -25.82 -9.04 -7.06
CA ALA A 334 -26.37 -9.98 -6.10
C ALA A 334 -26.56 -9.32 -4.74
N SER A 335 -27.56 -9.79 -4.00
CA SER A 335 -27.78 -9.36 -2.63
C SER A 335 -26.76 -10.01 -1.68
N VAL A 336 -26.57 -9.41 -0.51
CA VAL A 336 -25.66 -9.97 0.52
C VAL A 336 -26.09 -11.38 0.93
N ALA A 337 -27.41 -11.64 1.04
CA ALA A 337 -27.94 -12.96 1.36
C ALA A 337 -27.61 -14.00 0.28
N MET A 338 -27.76 -13.65 -0.99
CA MET A 338 -27.44 -14.54 -2.12
C MET A 338 -25.96 -14.90 -2.13
N VAL A 339 -25.08 -13.90 -1.97
CA VAL A 339 -23.63 -14.13 -1.95
C VAL A 339 -23.20 -14.99 -0.76
N LEU A 340 -23.79 -14.76 0.41
CA LEU A 340 -23.51 -15.59 1.60
C LEU A 340 -23.94 -17.04 1.36
N GLN A 341 -25.14 -17.24 0.82
CA GLN A 341 -25.65 -18.57 0.51
C GLN A 341 -24.77 -19.30 -0.51
N GLU A 342 -24.36 -18.61 -1.60
CA GLU A 342 -23.45 -19.18 -2.60
C GLU A 342 -22.10 -19.64 -2.00
N LEU A 343 -21.56 -18.88 -1.03
CA LEU A 343 -20.32 -19.26 -0.37
C LEU A 343 -20.49 -20.43 0.62
N LEU A 344 -21.66 -20.53 1.27
CA LEU A 344 -21.95 -21.60 2.22
C LEU A 344 -22.33 -22.93 1.53
N ASP A 345 -22.98 -22.86 0.38
CA ASP A 345 -23.45 -24.04 -0.39
C ASP A 345 -22.33 -24.67 -1.23
N ARG A 346 -21.11 -24.18 -1.16
CA ARG A 346 -19.97 -24.77 -1.88
C ARG A 346 -19.61 -26.13 -1.31
N ASP A 347 -19.34 -27.07 -2.21
CA ASP A 347 -18.87 -28.40 -1.84
C ASP A 347 -17.63 -28.34 -0.94
N PRO A 348 -17.49 -29.26 0.01
CA PRO A 348 -16.27 -29.42 0.78
C PRO A 348 -15.08 -29.70 -0.16
N VAL A 349 -13.98 -29.02 0.07
CA VAL A 349 -12.71 -29.26 -0.65
C VAL A 349 -11.62 -29.57 0.36
N ASP A 350 -10.61 -30.33 -0.06
CA ASP A 350 -9.45 -30.59 0.79
C ASP A 350 -8.75 -29.29 1.18
N GLU A 351 -8.34 -29.19 2.43
CA GLU A 351 -7.61 -28.04 2.91
C GLU A 351 -6.20 -27.96 2.27
N ASP A 352 -5.60 -29.12 2.02
CA ASP A 352 -4.34 -29.27 1.30
C ASP A 352 -4.58 -29.95 -0.07
N PRO A 353 -4.65 -29.15 -1.17
CA PRO A 353 -4.83 -29.70 -2.52
C PRO A 353 -3.66 -30.56 -3.01
N SER A 354 -2.49 -30.48 -2.35
CA SER A 354 -1.32 -31.31 -2.67
C SER A 354 -1.36 -32.72 -2.08
N ALA A 355 -2.34 -33.02 -1.22
CA ALA A 355 -2.47 -34.31 -0.55
C ALA A 355 -2.98 -35.44 -1.48
N HIS A 356 -3.44 -35.10 -2.69
CA HIS A 356 -3.81 -36.09 -3.71
C HIS A 356 -3.03 -35.86 -5.01
N PRO A 357 -2.35 -36.89 -5.54
CA PRO A 357 -1.59 -36.82 -6.80
C PRO A 357 -2.48 -36.63 -8.02
#